data_3c2e1d5ed328bdbba3f35c84982ac9ff
#
_entry.id   3c2e1d5ed328bdbba3f35c84982ac9ff
#
_cell.length_a   1.000
_cell.length_b   1.000
_cell.length_c   1.000
_cell.angle_alpha   90.00
_cell.angle_beta   90.00
_cell.angle_gamma   90.00
#
_symmetry.space_group_name_H-M   'P 1'
#
loop_
_entity.id
_entity.type
_entity.pdbx_description
1 polymer ?
#
loop_
_entity_poly.entity_id
_entity_poly.type
_entity_poly.pdbx_seq_one_letter_code
_entity_poly.pdbx_strand_id
1 'polypeptide(L)'
;MAKSLIIVESPTKARTITKYLGRGYSVMASVGHVKDLPTSKLGVDLENDFEPQYVTIKGKSKVLADIKKKAQEVDTVFLAPDPDREGEAIAWHIAQELHGKGKKKDGKVYRVLFNEITESAIKRALKSPGEIDMKLVQAQQARRVLDRIVGYQGSQLLWKKVRRGLSMGRVQSVAVRLICDREKEREAFRAEEYWSIVALLAGDNPPAFEAKLHSVNGQDADIGTGERAQQILDAVQGKPFVVQSIERKEKKRNPVAPFITSRLQQEAARKLHFSPKKTMTLAQQLYEGIEIGAEGPTGLITYMRTDSPRISQEATEDARVVIRERFGVEYLPATPNVYKTQKAAQEAHEAIRPTSAARDPESIRQYLEQDQYNLYKLIWNRFIASQMVPAIMDVTRVDSSPVGTLDRYVFRTTGTVVKFAGHTAVYLEGTDKELPSRKPKNEQEAEDESDRQLPALREGESLHLVAQEAQTLPGLVSKQHFTQPPPRYNEALLIRELEEKGIGRPSTYASIISTIQDRKYVEKVEGRFLPTETGRTVNDFLLKGFPDLLDTEFTSHMEEQLDEVEEGTKPWVSAVRDFYTPFVREMELAQGIPGPKDIVEPPTNLPCEKC
;
A
#
# COMPACT_ATOMS: atom_id res chain seq x y z
N MET A 1 38.92 -25.95 5.98
CA MET A 1 38.29 -25.26 4.83
C MET A 1 36.78 -25.35 5.00
N ALA A 2 36.02 -24.36 4.54
CA ALA A 2 34.56 -24.43 4.54
C ALA A 2 34.10 -25.57 3.62
N LYS A 3 33.14 -26.39 4.08
CA LYS A 3 32.58 -27.50 3.29
C LYS A 3 31.42 -27.04 2.38
N SER A 4 30.86 -25.87 2.68
CA SER A 4 29.68 -25.34 1.97
C SER A 4 29.81 -23.84 1.69
N LEU A 5 29.28 -23.42 0.53
CA LEU A 5 29.17 -22.04 0.13
C LEU A 5 27.69 -21.63 0.16
N ILE A 6 27.38 -20.51 0.79
CA ILE A 6 26.05 -19.89 0.74
C ILE A 6 26.17 -18.62 -0.10
N ILE A 7 25.27 -18.46 -1.06
CA ILE A 7 25.21 -17.29 -1.93
C ILE A 7 23.89 -16.55 -1.68
N VAL A 8 24.00 -15.27 -1.30
CA VAL A 8 22.88 -14.35 -1.06
C VAL A 8 22.95 -13.16 -2.02
N GLU A 9 21.91 -12.33 -2.06
CA GLU A 9 21.88 -11.18 -2.97
C GLU A 9 22.60 -9.94 -2.44
N SER A 10 22.74 -9.76 -1.10
CA SER A 10 23.32 -8.53 -0.54
C SER A 10 24.49 -8.78 0.41
N PRO A 11 25.48 -7.86 0.47
CA PRO A 11 26.60 -7.94 1.41
C PRO A 11 26.16 -7.86 2.87
N THR A 12 25.10 -7.10 3.19
CA THR A 12 24.55 -6.99 4.54
C THR A 12 23.99 -8.32 5.00
N LYS A 13 23.14 -8.95 4.17
CA LYS A 13 22.62 -10.29 4.43
C LYS A 13 23.73 -11.32 4.61
N ALA A 14 24.80 -11.22 3.79
CA ALA A 14 25.96 -12.11 3.93
C ALA A 14 26.64 -11.97 5.30
N ARG A 15 26.83 -10.75 5.79
CA ARG A 15 27.41 -10.49 7.13
C ARG A 15 26.54 -11.06 8.23
N THR A 16 25.23 -10.80 8.19
CA THR A 16 24.26 -11.27 9.20
C THR A 16 24.23 -12.80 9.25
N ILE A 17 24.17 -13.47 8.11
CA ILE A 17 24.15 -14.93 8.04
C ILE A 17 25.47 -15.54 8.49
N THR A 18 26.62 -14.94 8.14
CA THR A 18 27.95 -15.42 8.56
C THR A 18 28.07 -15.51 10.07
N LYS A 19 27.49 -14.58 10.82
CA LYS A 19 27.46 -14.59 12.28
C LYS A 19 26.80 -15.83 12.87
N TYR A 20 25.72 -16.33 12.25
CA TYR A 20 24.94 -17.46 12.75
C TYR A 20 25.52 -18.82 12.36
N LEU A 21 26.49 -18.82 11.47
CA LEU A 21 27.09 -20.04 10.92
C LEU A 21 28.50 -20.27 11.44
N GLY A 22 28.82 -21.52 11.71
CA GLY A 22 30.16 -21.94 12.13
C GLY A 22 31.18 -22.01 10.99
N ARG A 23 32.40 -22.45 11.32
CA ARG A 23 33.57 -22.54 10.40
C ARG A 23 33.33 -23.44 9.17
N GLY A 24 32.24 -24.22 9.12
CA GLY A 24 31.89 -25.11 8.01
C GLY A 24 31.33 -24.40 6.77
N TYR A 25 30.98 -23.12 6.88
CA TYR A 25 30.32 -22.35 5.85
C TYR A 25 31.14 -21.14 5.41
N SER A 26 31.06 -20.81 4.12
CA SER A 26 31.49 -19.54 3.55
C SER A 26 30.27 -18.84 2.96
N VAL A 27 30.11 -17.53 3.20
CA VAL A 27 28.96 -16.76 2.66
C VAL A 27 29.47 -15.72 1.70
N MET A 28 28.84 -15.62 0.52
CA MET A 28 29.17 -14.63 -0.52
C MET A 28 27.90 -13.92 -1.00
N ALA A 29 28.07 -12.68 -1.48
CA ALA A 29 26.98 -11.92 -2.07
C ALA A 29 27.12 -11.80 -3.59
N SER A 30 26.02 -12.00 -4.34
CA SER A 30 25.94 -11.71 -5.78
C SER A 30 25.80 -10.21 -6.09
N VAL A 31 25.44 -9.43 -5.06
CA VAL A 31 25.14 -8.00 -5.17
C VAL A 31 23.99 -7.76 -6.16
N GLY A 32 22.87 -8.47 -5.99
CA GLY A 32 21.68 -8.45 -6.86
C GLY A 32 21.81 -9.36 -8.07
N HIS A 33 21.07 -9.06 -9.13
CA HIS A 33 21.11 -9.82 -10.39
C HIS A 33 22.48 -9.84 -11.03
N VAL A 34 22.86 -10.97 -11.58
CA VAL A 34 24.14 -11.18 -12.29
C VAL A 34 23.97 -11.20 -13.81
N LYS A 35 22.76 -11.51 -14.28
CA LYS A 35 22.37 -11.49 -15.70
C LYS A 35 21.09 -10.67 -15.89
N ASP A 36 20.96 -10.07 -17.06
CA ASP A 36 19.75 -9.38 -17.51
C ASP A 36 19.71 -9.35 -19.04
N LEU A 37 18.59 -8.89 -19.61
CA LEU A 37 18.48 -8.60 -21.03
C LEU A 37 19.42 -7.47 -21.45
N PRO A 38 19.97 -7.49 -22.68
CA PRO A 38 20.89 -6.47 -23.16
C PRO A 38 20.24 -5.08 -23.16
N THR A 39 21.00 -4.04 -22.82
CA THR A 39 20.47 -2.66 -22.71
C THR A 39 20.25 -2.00 -24.07
N SER A 40 21.01 -2.37 -25.10
CA SER A 40 21.04 -1.70 -26.41
C SER A 40 20.10 -2.28 -27.47
N LYS A 41 19.53 -3.46 -27.20
CA LYS A 41 18.60 -4.14 -28.13
C LYS A 41 17.45 -4.77 -27.36
N LEU A 42 16.41 -5.22 -28.06
CA LEU A 42 15.25 -5.87 -27.44
C LEU A 42 15.66 -7.05 -26.57
N GLY A 43 16.50 -7.94 -27.09
CA GLY A 43 17.02 -9.09 -26.37
C GLY A 43 15.99 -10.18 -26.09
N VAL A 44 14.90 -10.19 -26.85
CA VAL A 44 13.83 -11.19 -26.82
C VAL A 44 13.60 -11.62 -28.26
N ASP A 45 13.57 -12.92 -28.50
CA ASP A 45 13.28 -13.51 -29.80
C ASP A 45 11.75 -13.66 -29.96
N LEU A 46 11.16 -12.75 -30.71
CA LEU A 46 9.71 -12.67 -30.89
C LEU A 46 9.12 -13.81 -31.75
N GLU A 47 9.97 -14.44 -32.59
CA GLU A 47 9.57 -15.50 -33.50
C GLU A 47 9.75 -16.89 -32.87
N ASN A 48 10.66 -17.00 -31.88
CA ASN A 48 10.97 -18.26 -31.20
C ASN A 48 10.52 -18.21 -29.74
N ASP A 49 9.21 -18.30 -29.51
CA ASP A 49 8.57 -18.41 -28.19
C ASP A 49 9.06 -17.39 -27.15
N PHE A 50 9.42 -16.18 -27.60
CA PHE A 50 9.90 -15.07 -26.76
C PHE A 50 11.18 -15.37 -25.98
N GLU A 51 12.04 -16.26 -26.49
CA GLU A 51 13.27 -16.68 -25.84
C GLU A 51 14.14 -15.47 -25.43
N PRO A 52 14.44 -15.28 -24.12
CA PRO A 52 15.23 -14.15 -23.65
C PRO A 52 16.73 -14.39 -23.82
N GLN A 53 17.43 -13.41 -24.37
CA GLN A 53 18.88 -13.44 -24.56
C GLN A 53 19.59 -12.80 -23.36
N TYR A 54 19.77 -13.56 -22.29
CA TYR A 54 20.45 -13.05 -21.10
C TYR A 54 21.95 -12.84 -21.31
N VAL A 55 22.44 -11.69 -20.85
CA VAL A 55 23.86 -11.30 -20.84
C VAL A 55 24.31 -10.98 -19.42
N THR A 56 25.59 -11.16 -19.13
CA THR A 56 26.17 -10.75 -17.85
C THR A 56 26.06 -9.21 -17.70
N ILE A 57 25.52 -8.74 -16.62
CA ILE A 57 25.40 -7.32 -16.31
C ILE A 57 26.80 -6.69 -16.21
N LYS A 58 26.97 -5.50 -16.79
CA LYS A 58 28.24 -4.76 -16.72
C LYS A 58 28.71 -4.59 -15.28
N GLY A 59 29.94 -4.99 -14.97
CA GLY A 59 30.52 -4.95 -13.62
C GLY A 59 30.31 -6.24 -12.80
N LYS A 60 29.51 -7.21 -13.26
CA LYS A 60 29.24 -8.46 -12.53
C LYS A 60 30.17 -9.62 -12.87
N SER A 61 30.98 -9.49 -13.92
CA SER A 61 31.90 -10.56 -14.35
C SER A 61 32.89 -10.99 -13.25
N LYS A 62 33.41 -10.04 -12.45
CA LYS A 62 34.31 -10.33 -11.33
C LYS A 62 33.59 -11.10 -10.24
N VAL A 63 32.39 -10.65 -9.83
CA VAL A 63 31.57 -11.31 -8.81
C VAL A 63 31.29 -12.77 -9.21
N LEU A 64 30.87 -12.98 -10.46
CA LEU A 64 30.65 -14.33 -11.00
C LEU A 64 31.92 -15.20 -11.01
N ALA A 65 33.07 -14.62 -11.38
CA ALA A 65 34.36 -15.35 -11.36
C ALA A 65 34.74 -15.76 -9.93
N ASP A 66 34.57 -14.86 -8.95
CA ASP A 66 34.86 -15.13 -7.55
C ASP A 66 33.91 -16.20 -6.97
N ILE A 67 32.62 -16.15 -7.31
CA ILE A 67 31.62 -17.17 -6.93
C ILE A 67 32.01 -18.54 -7.54
N LYS A 68 32.35 -18.60 -8.84
CA LYS A 68 32.75 -19.83 -9.53
C LYS A 68 34.00 -20.43 -8.90
N LYS A 69 34.99 -19.59 -8.63
CA LYS A 69 36.23 -20.03 -7.97
C LYS A 69 35.93 -20.65 -6.61
N LYS A 70 35.12 -19.94 -5.79
CA LYS A 70 34.78 -20.43 -4.44
C LYS A 70 33.93 -21.68 -4.46
N ALA A 71 33.01 -21.81 -5.40
CA ALA A 71 32.17 -23.00 -5.58
C ALA A 71 33.00 -24.26 -5.92
N GLN A 72 34.16 -24.12 -6.57
CA GLN A 72 35.07 -25.24 -6.87
C GLN A 72 35.82 -25.75 -5.63
N GLU A 73 35.90 -24.97 -4.56
CA GLU A 73 36.61 -25.28 -3.32
C GLU A 73 35.73 -25.99 -2.27
N VAL A 74 34.43 -26.16 -2.54
CA VAL A 74 33.42 -26.69 -1.59
C VAL A 74 32.64 -27.87 -2.18
N ASP A 75 32.06 -28.68 -1.31
CA ASP A 75 31.27 -29.85 -1.71
C ASP A 75 29.81 -29.48 -2.05
N THR A 76 29.28 -28.41 -1.44
CA THR A 76 27.87 -28.01 -1.55
C THR A 76 27.74 -26.50 -1.69
N VAL A 77 26.85 -26.07 -2.57
CA VAL A 77 26.46 -24.66 -2.75
C VAL A 77 25.00 -24.49 -2.41
N PHE A 78 24.70 -23.56 -1.51
CA PHE A 78 23.35 -23.14 -1.15
C PHE A 78 23.06 -21.77 -1.76
N LEU A 79 22.00 -21.69 -2.55
CA LEU A 79 21.49 -20.45 -3.12
C LEU A 79 20.39 -19.91 -2.20
N ALA A 80 20.67 -18.81 -1.53
CA ALA A 80 19.82 -18.21 -0.51
C ALA A 80 19.44 -16.73 -0.77
N PRO A 81 19.16 -16.30 -2.03
CA PRO A 81 18.47 -15.04 -2.27
C PRO A 81 17.09 -15.00 -1.63
N ASP A 82 16.44 -13.83 -1.70
CA ASP A 82 15.11 -13.59 -1.11
C ASP A 82 14.06 -14.62 -1.59
N PRO A 83 13.00 -14.87 -0.77
CA PRO A 83 11.99 -15.87 -1.07
C PRO A 83 10.90 -15.33 -2.03
N ASP A 84 11.29 -14.60 -3.07
CA ASP A 84 10.38 -14.11 -4.11
C ASP A 84 10.87 -14.51 -5.51
N ARG A 85 10.06 -14.22 -6.54
CA ARG A 85 10.42 -14.55 -7.94
C ARG A 85 11.71 -13.87 -8.41
N GLU A 86 12.06 -12.70 -7.88
CA GLU A 86 13.33 -12.03 -8.23
C GLU A 86 14.53 -12.78 -7.64
N GLY A 87 14.42 -13.20 -6.37
CA GLY A 87 15.44 -14.03 -5.73
C GLY A 87 15.59 -15.39 -6.39
N GLU A 88 14.48 -15.99 -6.85
CA GLU A 88 14.49 -17.26 -7.57
C GLU A 88 15.22 -17.15 -8.93
N ALA A 89 14.97 -16.05 -9.67
CA ALA A 89 15.69 -15.77 -10.91
C ALA A 89 17.19 -15.52 -10.68
N ILE A 90 17.57 -14.85 -9.59
CA ILE A 90 18.98 -14.67 -9.20
C ILE A 90 19.61 -16.05 -8.93
N ALA A 91 18.94 -16.90 -8.15
CA ALA A 91 19.40 -18.24 -7.84
C ALA A 91 19.60 -19.07 -9.11
N TRP A 92 18.61 -19.06 -10.01
CA TRP A 92 18.66 -19.77 -11.29
C TRP A 92 19.80 -19.30 -12.17
N HIS A 93 20.00 -18.00 -12.35
CA HIS A 93 21.11 -17.46 -13.14
C HIS A 93 22.48 -17.85 -12.59
N ILE A 94 22.64 -17.88 -11.27
CA ILE A 94 23.87 -18.33 -10.63
C ILE A 94 24.07 -19.83 -10.84
N ALA A 95 23.04 -20.65 -10.65
CA ALA A 95 23.10 -22.08 -10.89
C ALA A 95 23.53 -22.41 -12.34
N GLN A 96 22.96 -21.73 -13.32
CA GLN A 96 23.33 -21.85 -14.73
C GLN A 96 24.82 -21.56 -14.97
N GLU A 97 25.36 -20.57 -14.28
CA GLU A 97 26.77 -20.21 -14.38
C GLU A 97 27.70 -21.22 -13.68
N LEU A 98 27.22 -21.90 -12.63
CA LEU A 98 27.98 -22.95 -11.93
C LEU A 98 27.98 -24.27 -12.69
N HIS A 99 26.89 -24.62 -13.37
CA HIS A 99 26.79 -25.85 -14.16
C HIS A 99 27.52 -25.80 -15.52
N GLY A 100 28.07 -24.68 -15.95
CA GLY A 100 28.74 -24.32 -17.19
C GLY A 100 29.09 -25.43 -18.19
N LYS A 101 29.10 -25.13 -19.50
CA LYS A 101 29.39 -26.07 -20.59
C LYS A 101 30.71 -26.81 -20.35
N GLY A 102 30.65 -28.06 -19.85
CA GLY A 102 31.74 -29.00 -20.12
C GLY A 102 32.53 -29.60 -18.95
N LYS A 103 32.21 -29.40 -17.69
CA LYS A 103 32.77 -30.19 -16.58
C LYS A 103 31.72 -30.47 -15.51
N LYS A 104 31.15 -31.67 -15.53
CA LYS A 104 30.47 -32.26 -14.38
C LYS A 104 31.48 -32.42 -13.23
N LYS A 105 31.57 -31.46 -12.32
CA LYS A 105 31.82 -31.76 -10.93
C LYS A 105 30.44 -31.82 -10.29
N ASP A 106 30.11 -32.95 -9.70
CA ASP A 106 28.86 -33.23 -8.99
C ASP A 106 28.75 -32.43 -7.68
N GLY A 107 29.01 -31.13 -7.74
CA GLY A 107 28.74 -30.21 -6.65
C GLY A 107 27.22 -30.04 -6.52
N LYS A 108 26.65 -30.44 -5.39
CA LYS A 108 25.23 -30.32 -5.11
C LYS A 108 24.86 -28.84 -4.91
N VAL A 109 24.04 -28.30 -5.79
CA VAL A 109 23.51 -26.94 -5.71
C VAL A 109 22.06 -27.02 -5.22
N TYR A 110 21.76 -26.34 -4.12
CA TYR A 110 20.44 -26.36 -3.49
C TYR A 110 19.90 -24.96 -3.31
N ARG A 111 18.60 -24.83 -3.32
CA ARG A 111 17.87 -23.62 -2.94
C ARG A 111 17.54 -23.63 -1.45
N VAL A 112 17.73 -22.50 -0.76
CA VAL A 112 17.39 -22.34 0.66
C VAL A 112 16.53 -21.11 0.82
N LEU A 113 15.36 -21.28 1.44
CA LEU A 113 14.35 -20.23 1.65
C LEU A 113 14.19 -19.97 3.16
N PHE A 114 14.10 -18.69 3.52
CA PHE A 114 13.74 -18.25 4.87
C PHE A 114 13.04 -16.88 4.81
N ASN A 115 11.99 -16.73 5.60
CA ASN A 115 11.21 -15.50 5.66
C ASN A 115 11.77 -14.48 6.67
N GLU A 116 12.73 -14.88 7.49
CA GLU A 116 13.40 -14.02 8.48
C GLU A 116 14.87 -14.43 8.61
N ILE A 117 15.72 -13.45 8.93
CA ILE A 117 17.16 -13.69 9.08
C ILE A 117 17.47 -13.80 10.58
N THR A 118 17.09 -14.94 11.14
CA THR A 118 17.37 -15.37 12.52
C THR A 118 18.21 -16.64 12.51
N GLU A 119 18.91 -16.89 13.62
CA GLU A 119 19.74 -18.10 13.74
C GLU A 119 18.93 -19.37 13.58
N SER A 120 17.75 -19.43 14.21
CA SER A 120 16.83 -20.58 14.16
C SER A 120 16.30 -20.84 12.76
N ALA A 121 15.83 -19.78 12.07
CA ALA A 121 15.28 -19.89 10.72
C ALA A 121 16.34 -20.36 9.72
N ILE A 122 17.56 -19.77 9.76
CA ILE A 122 18.65 -20.15 8.87
C ILE A 122 19.09 -21.60 9.10
N LYS A 123 19.29 -22.00 10.35
CA LYS A 123 19.68 -23.38 10.66
C LYS A 123 18.61 -24.40 10.25
N ARG A 124 17.34 -24.06 10.40
CA ARG A 124 16.20 -24.88 9.97
C ARG A 124 16.18 -25.02 8.45
N ALA A 125 16.29 -23.91 7.72
CA ALA A 125 16.32 -23.89 6.25
C ALA A 125 17.49 -24.68 5.66
N LEU A 126 18.69 -24.60 6.25
CA LEU A 126 19.85 -25.36 5.81
C LEU A 126 19.74 -26.88 6.06
N LYS A 127 18.87 -27.32 6.98
CA LYS A 127 18.60 -28.75 7.21
C LYS A 127 17.63 -29.35 6.18
N SER A 128 16.82 -28.52 5.53
CA SER A 128 15.81 -28.93 4.56
C SER A 128 15.93 -28.10 3.28
N PRO A 129 17.07 -28.18 2.57
CA PRO A 129 17.25 -27.46 1.34
C PRO A 129 16.36 -28.04 0.24
N GLY A 130 15.86 -27.19 -0.65
CA GLY A 130 15.04 -27.54 -1.81
C GLY A 130 15.78 -27.40 -3.13
N GLU A 131 15.04 -27.49 -4.20
CA GLU A 131 15.46 -27.17 -5.56
C GLU A 131 14.98 -25.77 -5.97
N ILE A 132 15.52 -25.25 -7.06
CA ILE A 132 15.06 -24.01 -7.66
C ILE A 132 13.65 -24.24 -8.22
N ASP A 133 12.71 -23.39 -7.83
CA ASP A 133 11.36 -23.43 -8.35
C ASP A 133 11.28 -22.77 -9.73
N MET A 134 11.22 -23.62 -10.76
CA MET A 134 11.15 -23.15 -12.15
C MET A 134 9.87 -22.39 -12.47
N LYS A 135 8.78 -22.52 -11.70
CA LYS A 135 7.56 -21.75 -11.89
C LYS A 135 7.78 -20.29 -11.52
N LEU A 136 8.42 -20.03 -10.38
CA LEU A 136 8.83 -18.69 -9.95
C LEU A 136 9.81 -18.06 -10.95
N VAL A 137 10.79 -18.84 -11.45
CA VAL A 137 11.73 -18.38 -12.49
C VAL A 137 10.96 -17.96 -13.75
N GLN A 138 10.03 -18.80 -14.21
CA GLN A 138 9.22 -18.53 -15.41
C GLN A 138 8.29 -17.32 -15.23
N ALA A 139 7.72 -17.13 -14.05
CA ALA A 139 6.90 -15.96 -13.74
C ALA A 139 7.72 -14.66 -13.78
N GLN A 140 8.93 -14.67 -13.22
CA GLN A 140 9.86 -13.54 -13.32
C GLN A 140 10.29 -13.30 -14.77
N GLN A 141 10.60 -14.36 -15.52
CA GLN A 141 10.98 -14.29 -16.93
C GLN A 141 9.85 -13.70 -17.78
N ALA A 142 8.60 -14.18 -17.61
CA ALA A 142 7.43 -13.65 -18.31
C ALA A 142 7.27 -12.14 -18.04
N ARG A 143 7.29 -11.73 -16.76
CA ARG A 143 7.23 -10.31 -16.38
C ARG A 143 8.35 -9.51 -17.03
N ARG A 144 9.59 -10.00 -16.96
CA ARG A 144 10.76 -9.30 -17.51
C ARG A 144 10.67 -9.13 -19.02
N VAL A 145 10.18 -10.16 -19.73
CA VAL A 145 9.96 -10.14 -21.18
C VAL A 145 8.87 -9.13 -21.55
N LEU A 146 7.71 -9.17 -20.86
CA LEU A 146 6.61 -8.23 -21.07
C LEU A 146 7.02 -6.78 -20.85
N ASP A 147 7.65 -6.50 -19.72
CA ASP A 147 8.12 -5.15 -19.39
C ASP A 147 9.19 -4.67 -20.38
N ARG A 148 10.00 -5.60 -20.92
CA ARG A 148 10.99 -5.29 -21.96
C ARG A 148 10.32 -4.96 -23.30
N ILE A 149 9.36 -5.74 -23.74
CA ILE A 149 8.65 -5.51 -25.01
C ILE A 149 7.97 -4.13 -24.98
N VAL A 150 7.15 -3.89 -23.96
CA VAL A 150 6.43 -2.62 -23.80
C VAL A 150 7.41 -1.44 -23.65
N GLY A 151 8.37 -1.57 -22.74
CA GLY A 151 9.31 -0.51 -22.43
C GLY A 151 10.22 -0.15 -23.61
N TYR A 152 10.67 -1.14 -24.37
CA TYR A 152 11.57 -0.90 -25.50
C TYR A 152 10.82 -0.39 -26.74
N GLN A 153 9.78 -1.06 -27.18
CA GLN A 153 9.04 -0.69 -28.40
C GLN A 153 8.16 0.55 -28.17
N GLY A 154 7.39 0.59 -27.09
CA GLY A 154 6.50 1.71 -26.78
C GLY A 154 7.24 3.00 -26.48
N SER A 155 8.40 2.93 -25.80
CA SER A 155 9.20 4.14 -25.55
C SER A 155 9.80 4.73 -26.82
N GLN A 156 10.23 3.88 -27.77
CA GLN A 156 10.71 4.37 -29.06
C GLN A 156 9.62 5.09 -29.85
N LEU A 157 8.40 4.58 -29.81
CA LEU A 157 7.24 5.24 -30.41
C LEU A 157 6.96 6.60 -29.76
N LEU A 158 6.98 6.68 -28.43
CA LEU A 158 6.83 7.95 -27.71
C LEU A 158 7.95 8.95 -28.07
N TRP A 159 9.18 8.47 -28.30
CA TRP A 159 10.27 9.37 -28.72
C TRP A 159 10.07 9.93 -30.13
N LYS A 160 9.51 9.14 -31.01
CA LYS A 160 9.18 9.54 -32.38
C LYS A 160 8.01 10.53 -32.38
N LYS A 161 6.94 10.25 -31.66
CA LYS A 161 5.66 10.96 -31.73
C LYS A 161 5.54 12.14 -30.77
N VAL A 162 6.13 12.04 -29.57
CA VAL A 162 6.00 13.06 -28.52
C VAL A 162 7.35 13.72 -28.24
N ARG A 163 8.25 13.06 -27.48
CA ARG A 163 9.55 13.63 -27.10
C ARG A 163 10.55 12.55 -26.69
N ARG A 164 11.82 12.74 -27.03
CA ARG A 164 12.91 11.85 -26.57
C ARG A 164 13.04 11.86 -25.05
N GLY A 165 13.33 10.70 -24.47
CA GLY A 165 13.51 10.49 -23.03
C GLY A 165 12.25 10.08 -22.27
N LEU A 166 11.08 10.06 -22.94
CA LEU A 166 9.86 9.49 -22.38
C LEU A 166 9.93 7.97 -22.34
N SER A 167 9.19 7.34 -21.45
CA SER A 167 9.10 5.88 -21.34
C SER A 167 7.67 5.42 -21.21
N MET A 168 7.36 4.32 -21.88
CA MET A 168 6.11 3.59 -21.71
C MET A 168 6.36 2.40 -20.80
N GLY A 169 5.43 2.06 -19.94
CA GLY A 169 5.49 0.88 -19.13
C GLY A 169 4.12 0.38 -18.78
N ARG A 170 3.95 -0.93 -18.76
CA ARG A 170 2.68 -1.61 -18.61
C ARG A 170 1.87 -1.12 -17.40
N VAL A 171 2.47 -1.04 -16.23
CA VAL A 171 1.78 -0.66 -15.00
C VAL A 171 1.90 0.84 -14.70
N GLN A 172 3.08 1.45 -14.95
CA GLN A 172 3.26 2.88 -14.67
C GLN A 172 2.41 3.78 -15.56
N SER A 173 2.14 3.39 -16.82
CA SER A 173 1.27 4.19 -17.70
C SER A 173 -0.18 4.18 -17.19
N VAL A 174 -0.65 3.07 -16.65
CA VAL A 174 -1.98 3.00 -16.01
C VAL A 174 -2.03 3.84 -14.72
N ALA A 175 -0.96 3.87 -13.93
CA ALA A 175 -0.90 4.75 -12.76
C ALA A 175 -0.99 6.24 -13.15
N VAL A 176 -0.34 6.65 -14.26
CA VAL A 176 -0.49 8.02 -14.80
C VAL A 176 -1.91 8.26 -15.27
N ARG A 177 -2.54 7.29 -15.95
CA ARG A 177 -3.95 7.38 -16.37
C ARG A 177 -4.87 7.64 -15.18
N LEU A 178 -4.76 6.87 -14.09
CA LEU A 178 -5.58 7.06 -12.89
C LEU A 178 -5.48 8.48 -12.34
N ILE A 179 -4.26 9.05 -12.32
CA ILE A 179 -4.04 10.43 -11.86
C ILE A 179 -4.66 11.44 -12.82
N CYS A 180 -4.51 11.24 -14.15
CA CYS A 180 -5.12 12.10 -15.17
C CYS A 180 -6.65 12.03 -15.13
N ASP A 181 -7.23 10.86 -14.98
CA ASP A 181 -8.68 10.67 -14.91
C ASP A 181 -9.26 11.33 -13.67
N ARG A 182 -8.58 11.21 -12.51
CA ARG A 182 -8.93 11.93 -11.28
C ARG A 182 -8.89 13.46 -11.48
N GLU A 183 -7.94 13.97 -12.21
CA GLU A 183 -7.88 15.40 -12.46
C GLU A 183 -9.00 15.86 -13.41
N LYS A 184 -9.35 15.06 -14.44
CA LYS A 184 -10.51 15.30 -15.31
C LYS A 184 -11.83 15.28 -14.53
N GLU A 185 -12.01 14.33 -13.60
CA GLU A 185 -13.16 14.29 -12.68
C GLU A 185 -13.27 15.57 -11.86
N ARG A 186 -12.14 16.08 -11.37
CA ARG A 186 -12.08 17.31 -10.58
C ARG A 186 -12.37 18.56 -11.43
N GLU A 187 -11.87 18.62 -12.65
CA GLU A 187 -12.11 19.73 -13.60
C GLU A 187 -13.58 19.77 -14.05
N ALA A 188 -14.22 18.62 -14.18
CA ALA A 188 -15.62 18.49 -14.54
C ALA A 188 -16.59 18.65 -13.35
N PHE A 189 -16.05 18.64 -12.12
CA PHE A 189 -16.87 18.66 -10.91
C PHE A 189 -17.59 20.00 -10.76
N ARG A 190 -18.88 19.92 -10.46
CA ARG A 190 -19.72 21.08 -10.10
C ARG A 190 -20.06 20.99 -8.62
N ALA A 191 -19.67 22.02 -7.88
CA ALA A 191 -19.98 22.11 -6.47
C ALA A 191 -21.50 22.36 -6.30
N GLU A 192 -22.13 21.54 -5.46
CA GLU A 192 -23.53 21.69 -5.05
C GLU A 192 -23.57 22.29 -3.64
N GLU A 193 -24.40 23.30 -3.48
CA GLU A 193 -24.68 23.93 -2.19
C GLU A 193 -25.54 23.00 -1.31
N TYR A 194 -25.19 22.92 -0.05
CA TYR A 194 -26.02 22.31 0.98
C TYR A 194 -25.81 23.00 2.33
N TRP A 195 -26.75 22.84 3.22
CA TRP A 195 -26.76 23.49 4.53
C TRP A 195 -26.85 22.46 5.64
N SER A 196 -26.22 22.77 6.77
CA SER A 196 -26.39 22.02 8.01
C SER A 196 -26.91 22.97 9.09
N ILE A 197 -27.78 22.46 9.95
CA ILE A 197 -28.29 23.21 11.11
C ILE A 197 -27.87 22.47 12.37
N VAL A 198 -27.25 23.20 13.27
CA VAL A 198 -26.72 22.67 14.54
C VAL A 198 -27.37 23.45 15.68
N ALA A 199 -27.90 22.74 16.66
CA ALA A 199 -28.37 23.28 17.93
C ALA A 199 -27.34 23.00 19.03
N LEU A 200 -26.98 24.01 19.80
CA LEU A 200 -26.24 23.85 21.04
C LEU A 200 -27.26 23.73 22.19
N LEU A 201 -27.33 22.55 22.76
CA LEU A 201 -28.34 22.19 23.75
C LEU A 201 -27.71 21.95 25.12
N ALA A 202 -28.44 22.33 26.18
CA ALA A 202 -28.09 21.96 27.54
C ALA A 202 -29.35 21.43 28.26
N GLY A 203 -29.16 20.40 29.05
CA GLY A 203 -30.15 19.84 29.97
C GLY A 203 -29.79 20.17 31.41
N ASP A 204 -30.30 19.35 32.33
CA ASP A 204 -30.06 19.50 33.79
C ASP A 204 -28.58 19.28 34.16
N ASN A 205 -27.86 18.47 33.38
CA ASN A 205 -26.46 18.13 33.63
C ASN A 205 -25.52 18.75 32.59
N PRO A 206 -24.38 19.35 33.01
CA PRO A 206 -23.33 19.81 32.09
C PRO A 206 -22.56 18.62 31.47
N PRO A 207 -21.86 18.83 30.34
CA PRO A 207 -21.73 20.05 29.54
C PRO A 207 -22.86 20.22 28.53
N ALA A 208 -23.01 21.42 27.97
CA ALA A 208 -23.82 21.63 26.76
C ALA A 208 -23.22 20.84 25.60
N PHE A 209 -24.05 20.38 24.66
CA PHE A 209 -23.67 19.55 23.55
C PHE A 209 -24.29 20.01 22.22
N GLU A 210 -23.62 19.77 21.12
CA GLU A 210 -24.14 20.05 19.78
C GLU A 210 -25.03 18.89 19.30
N ALA A 211 -26.21 19.21 18.78
CA ALA A 211 -27.07 18.30 18.08
C ALA A 211 -27.34 18.83 16.65
N LYS A 212 -27.09 17.99 15.65
CA LYS A 212 -27.27 18.32 14.24
C LYS A 212 -28.65 17.91 13.76
N LEU A 213 -29.29 18.76 12.96
CA LEU A 213 -30.56 18.40 12.32
C LEU A 213 -30.34 17.16 11.44
N HIS A 214 -31.01 16.09 11.81
CA HIS A 214 -30.89 14.77 11.18
C HIS A 214 -32.03 14.53 10.20
N SER A 215 -33.27 14.76 10.61
CA SER A 215 -34.42 14.52 9.73
C SER A 215 -35.45 15.63 9.79
N VAL A 216 -36.19 15.78 8.69
CA VAL A 216 -37.33 16.67 8.52
C VAL A 216 -38.52 15.85 8.02
N ASN A 217 -39.63 15.83 8.78
CA ASN A 217 -40.82 15.01 8.49
C ASN A 217 -40.48 13.49 8.28
N GLY A 218 -39.57 12.96 9.07
CA GLY A 218 -39.13 11.54 8.99
C GLY A 218 -38.22 11.18 7.81
N GLN A 219 -37.81 12.16 7.02
CA GLN A 219 -36.81 11.97 5.93
C GLN A 219 -35.50 12.66 6.30
N ASP A 220 -34.40 12.15 5.79
CA ASP A 220 -33.08 12.77 6.00
C ASP A 220 -33.11 14.26 5.65
N ALA A 221 -32.46 15.08 6.48
CA ALA A 221 -32.40 16.52 6.28
C ALA A 221 -31.55 16.90 5.07
N ASP A 222 -32.19 17.02 3.91
CA ASP A 222 -31.56 17.56 2.69
C ASP A 222 -31.93 19.03 2.54
N ILE A 223 -31.01 19.92 2.87
CA ILE A 223 -31.21 21.37 2.85
C ILE A 223 -30.32 21.94 1.74
N GLY A 224 -30.90 22.11 0.54
CA GLY A 224 -30.16 22.57 -0.66
C GLY A 224 -30.07 24.09 -0.79
N THR A 225 -30.79 24.89 0.02
CA THR A 225 -30.79 26.35 -0.11
C THR A 225 -30.80 27.06 1.23
N GLY A 226 -30.25 28.28 1.28
CA GLY A 226 -30.29 29.13 2.48
C GLY A 226 -31.71 29.52 2.90
N GLU A 227 -32.62 29.71 1.94
CA GLU A 227 -34.03 29.98 2.23
C GLU A 227 -34.67 28.83 3.00
N ARG A 228 -34.40 27.60 2.60
CA ARG A 228 -34.87 26.40 3.29
C ARG A 228 -34.26 26.26 4.67
N ALA A 229 -33.00 26.57 4.84
CA ALA A 229 -32.32 26.61 6.13
C ALA A 229 -32.99 27.65 7.06
N GLN A 230 -33.25 28.85 6.53
CA GLN A 230 -33.92 29.92 7.31
C GLN A 230 -35.35 29.55 7.74
N GLN A 231 -36.13 28.95 6.84
CA GLN A 231 -37.50 28.45 7.19
C GLN A 231 -37.46 27.44 8.35
N ILE A 232 -36.46 26.58 8.39
CA ILE A 232 -36.32 25.61 9.48
C ILE A 232 -35.89 26.33 10.77
N LEU A 233 -34.91 27.26 10.69
CA LEU A 233 -34.49 28.06 11.83
C LEU A 233 -35.70 28.82 12.46
N ASP A 234 -36.49 29.51 11.65
CA ASP A 234 -37.68 30.26 12.10
C ASP A 234 -38.72 29.34 12.77
N ALA A 235 -38.85 28.09 12.28
CA ALA A 235 -39.77 27.12 12.83
C ALA A 235 -39.32 26.53 14.17
N VAL A 236 -38.02 26.52 14.48
CA VAL A 236 -37.44 25.90 15.69
C VAL A 236 -36.91 26.93 16.70
N GLN A 237 -36.69 28.18 16.27
CA GLN A 237 -36.17 29.24 17.13
C GLN A 237 -37.08 29.51 18.35
N GLY A 238 -36.45 29.72 19.50
CA GLY A 238 -37.16 30.08 20.75
C GLY A 238 -37.96 28.94 21.37
N LYS A 239 -37.94 27.76 20.79
CA LYS A 239 -38.65 26.60 21.36
C LYS A 239 -37.71 25.82 22.29
N PRO A 240 -38.21 25.36 23.44
CA PRO A 240 -37.49 24.37 24.23
C PRO A 240 -37.42 23.04 23.43
N PHE A 241 -36.39 22.26 23.66
CA PHE A 241 -36.22 20.93 23.07
C PHE A 241 -36.59 19.87 24.11
N VAL A 242 -36.92 18.69 23.65
CA VAL A 242 -37.15 17.53 24.49
C VAL A 242 -36.37 16.34 23.91
N VAL A 243 -35.76 15.56 24.79
CA VAL A 243 -35.14 14.29 24.42
C VAL A 243 -36.23 13.29 24.05
N GLN A 244 -36.28 12.87 22.79
CA GLN A 244 -37.26 11.90 22.28
C GLN A 244 -36.85 10.47 22.58
N SER A 245 -35.61 10.14 22.30
CA SER A 245 -35.09 8.80 22.49
C SER A 245 -33.60 8.80 22.78
N ILE A 246 -33.18 7.82 23.54
CA ILE A 246 -31.75 7.55 23.84
C ILE A 246 -31.46 6.09 23.50
N GLU A 247 -30.68 5.88 22.47
CA GLU A 247 -30.18 4.56 22.09
C GLU A 247 -28.76 4.38 22.58
N ARG A 248 -28.49 3.31 23.35
CA ARG A 248 -27.16 2.95 23.82
C ARG A 248 -26.77 1.60 23.23
N LYS A 249 -25.63 1.58 22.54
CA LYS A 249 -25.09 0.36 21.91
C LYS A 249 -23.63 0.17 22.28
N GLU A 250 -23.26 -1.04 22.61
CA GLU A 250 -21.86 -1.43 22.70
C GLU A 250 -21.36 -1.79 21.29
N LYS A 251 -20.37 -1.05 20.79
CA LYS A 251 -19.73 -1.30 19.49
C LYS A 251 -18.34 -1.90 19.72
N LYS A 252 -18.06 -3.03 19.07
CA LYS A 252 -16.74 -3.65 19.07
C LYS A 252 -15.95 -3.17 17.87
N ARG A 253 -14.74 -2.66 18.10
CA ARG A 253 -13.76 -2.36 17.05
C ARG A 253 -12.71 -3.45 17.04
N ASN A 254 -12.73 -4.28 15.99
CA ASN A 254 -11.81 -5.40 15.86
C ASN A 254 -10.39 -4.93 15.53
N PRO A 255 -9.35 -5.65 15.98
CA PRO A 255 -7.99 -5.40 15.57
C PRO A 255 -7.81 -5.67 14.07
N VAL A 256 -6.93 -4.91 13.46
CA VAL A 256 -6.60 -5.02 12.04
C VAL A 256 -5.46 -6.00 11.82
N ALA A 257 -5.40 -6.62 10.64
CA ALA A 257 -4.37 -7.59 10.28
C ALA A 257 -2.95 -7.01 10.39
N PRO A 258 -1.92 -7.82 10.64
CA PRO A 258 -0.54 -7.39 10.53
C PRO A 258 -0.24 -6.90 9.11
N PHE A 259 0.87 -6.20 8.94
CA PHE A 259 1.16 -5.55 7.67
C PHE A 259 1.43 -6.54 6.54
N ILE A 260 0.83 -6.25 5.39
CA ILE A 260 1.30 -6.61 4.06
C ILE A 260 2.00 -5.39 3.44
N THR A 261 2.72 -5.57 2.35
CA THR A 261 3.55 -4.50 1.74
C THR A 261 2.76 -3.24 1.43
N SER A 262 1.59 -3.36 0.80
CA SER A 262 0.74 -2.24 0.43
C SER A 262 0.28 -1.46 1.66
N ARG A 263 -0.15 -2.14 2.71
CA ARG A 263 -0.62 -1.52 3.95
C ARG A 263 0.52 -0.87 4.74
N LEU A 264 1.71 -1.47 4.76
CA LEU A 264 2.88 -0.85 5.36
C LEU A 264 3.25 0.47 4.67
N GLN A 265 3.26 0.48 3.33
CA GLN A 265 3.55 1.68 2.56
C GLN A 265 2.49 2.78 2.78
N GLN A 266 1.21 2.42 2.83
CA GLN A 266 0.11 3.34 3.11
C GLN A 266 0.25 3.98 4.51
N GLU A 267 0.44 3.16 5.54
CA GLU A 267 0.55 3.65 6.92
C GLU A 267 1.84 4.44 7.17
N ALA A 268 2.95 4.04 6.57
CA ALA A 268 4.20 4.80 6.62
C ALA A 268 4.05 6.17 5.93
N ALA A 269 3.31 6.24 4.82
CA ALA A 269 3.02 7.51 4.16
C ALA A 269 2.11 8.41 5.04
N ARG A 270 1.09 7.86 5.69
CA ARG A 270 0.15 8.60 6.54
C ARG A 270 0.79 9.10 7.84
N LYS A 271 1.48 8.22 8.56
CA LYS A 271 1.98 8.48 9.92
C LYS A 271 3.40 9.00 9.99
N LEU A 272 4.25 8.57 9.05
CA LEU A 272 5.68 8.91 9.06
C LEU A 272 6.07 9.82 7.91
N HIS A 273 5.15 10.11 7.00
CA HIS A 273 5.40 10.90 5.78
C HIS A 273 6.54 10.32 4.91
N PHE A 274 6.69 8.98 4.93
CA PHE A 274 7.68 8.29 4.12
C PHE A 274 7.14 8.00 2.72
N SER A 275 7.95 8.25 1.70
CA SER A 275 7.62 7.73 0.37
C SER A 275 7.69 6.20 0.35
N PRO A 276 6.96 5.53 -0.55
CA PRO A 276 7.01 4.07 -0.68
C PRO A 276 8.43 3.55 -0.90
N LYS A 277 9.25 4.26 -1.68
CA LYS A 277 10.66 3.93 -1.90
C LYS A 277 11.47 3.98 -0.61
N LYS A 278 11.31 5.05 0.18
CA LYS A 278 11.98 5.19 1.49
C LYS A 278 11.54 4.08 2.44
N THR A 279 10.24 3.82 2.53
CA THR A 279 9.68 2.74 3.35
C THR A 279 10.30 1.38 3.01
N MET A 280 10.36 1.04 1.72
CA MET A 280 10.93 -0.25 1.30
C MET A 280 12.45 -0.32 1.50
N THR A 281 13.17 0.80 1.35
CA THR A 281 14.62 0.86 1.64
C THR A 281 14.90 0.58 3.12
N LEU A 282 14.15 1.22 4.00
CA LEU A 282 14.28 1.02 5.45
C LEU A 282 13.84 -0.40 5.87
N ALA A 283 12.74 -0.90 5.31
CA ALA A 283 12.28 -2.27 5.57
C ALA A 283 13.33 -3.31 5.13
N GLN A 284 13.99 -3.11 3.98
CA GLN A 284 15.10 -3.97 3.54
C GLN A 284 16.26 -3.95 4.54
N GLN A 285 16.64 -2.79 5.07
CA GLN A 285 17.69 -2.70 6.08
C GLN A 285 17.32 -3.44 7.36
N LEU A 286 16.08 -3.27 7.85
CA LEU A 286 15.58 -3.97 9.03
C LEU A 286 15.51 -5.49 8.83
N TYR A 287 15.18 -5.94 7.63
CA TYR A 287 15.16 -7.37 7.27
C TYR A 287 16.55 -7.97 7.18
N GLU A 288 17.47 -7.31 6.45
CA GLU A 288 18.82 -7.84 6.20
C GLU A 288 19.70 -7.87 7.45
N GLY A 289 19.45 -6.99 8.39
CA GLY A 289 20.11 -6.96 9.69
C GLY A 289 20.74 -5.61 10.05
N ILE A 290 20.49 -5.22 11.28
CA ILE A 290 21.05 -4.04 11.93
C ILE A 290 21.96 -4.51 13.07
N GLU A 291 23.06 -3.80 13.31
CA GLU A 291 23.95 -4.03 14.43
C GLU A 291 23.26 -3.63 15.75
N ILE A 292 22.95 -4.59 16.61
CA ILE A 292 22.26 -4.34 17.87
C ILE A 292 23.13 -4.76 19.08
N GLY A 293 24.24 -4.09 19.24
CA GLY A 293 25.15 -4.25 20.38
C GLY A 293 25.75 -5.65 20.47
N ALA A 294 25.64 -6.31 21.62
CA ALA A 294 26.23 -7.63 21.85
C ALA A 294 25.64 -8.74 20.95
N GLU A 295 24.42 -8.57 20.45
CA GLU A 295 23.83 -9.50 19.50
C GLU A 295 24.43 -9.36 18.09
N GLY A 296 25.15 -8.25 17.79
CA GLY A 296 25.70 -7.97 16.46
C GLY A 296 24.61 -7.83 15.38
N PRO A 297 24.93 -8.01 14.07
CA PRO A 297 23.97 -7.83 13.00
C PRO A 297 22.82 -8.85 13.11
N THR A 298 21.59 -8.33 13.19
CA THR A 298 20.37 -9.12 13.45
C THR A 298 19.22 -8.63 12.57
N GLY A 299 18.54 -9.53 11.87
CA GLY A 299 17.31 -9.24 11.15
C GLY A 299 16.18 -8.93 12.12
N LEU A 300 15.58 -7.75 11.99
CA LEU A 300 14.58 -7.25 12.93
C LEU A 300 13.15 -7.50 12.50
N ILE A 301 12.90 -7.68 11.21
CA ILE A 301 11.57 -7.96 10.66
C ILE A 301 11.62 -9.16 9.70
N THR A 302 10.45 -9.72 9.42
CA THR A 302 10.25 -10.71 8.35
C THR A 302 10.37 -10.06 6.98
N TYR A 303 10.44 -10.89 5.93
CA TYR A 303 10.50 -10.43 4.54
C TYR A 303 9.38 -9.45 4.20
N MET A 304 9.76 -8.28 3.67
CA MET A 304 8.85 -7.13 3.55
C MET A 304 8.07 -7.08 2.23
N ARG A 305 8.33 -7.97 1.27
CA ARG A 305 7.54 -8.04 0.03
C ARG A 305 6.58 -9.22 0.13
N THR A 306 5.42 -8.97 0.69
CA THR A 306 4.38 -9.98 0.94
C THR A 306 2.99 -9.38 0.80
N ASP A 307 2.06 -10.16 0.33
CA ASP A 307 0.63 -9.92 0.31
C ASP A 307 -0.13 -10.82 1.30
N SER A 308 0.59 -11.65 2.05
CA SER A 308 0.03 -12.56 3.04
C SER A 308 -0.02 -11.92 4.43
N PRO A 309 -1.19 -11.89 5.10
CA PRO A 309 -1.32 -11.47 6.50
C PRO A 309 -1.07 -12.62 7.48
N ARG A 310 -0.62 -13.80 7.02
CA ARG A 310 -0.41 -14.98 7.85
C ARG A 310 0.73 -14.77 8.84
N ILE A 311 0.58 -15.32 10.03
CA ILE A 311 1.57 -15.34 11.10
C ILE A 311 1.90 -16.78 11.45
N SER A 312 3.18 -17.11 11.68
CA SER A 312 3.58 -18.42 12.18
C SER A 312 3.07 -18.65 13.60
N GLN A 313 2.89 -19.90 13.98
CA GLN A 313 2.45 -20.25 15.32
C GLN A 313 3.47 -19.76 16.38
N GLU A 314 4.76 -19.92 16.12
CA GLU A 314 5.85 -19.48 16.99
C GLU A 314 5.76 -17.96 17.28
N ALA A 315 5.56 -17.14 16.23
CA ALA A 315 5.42 -15.69 16.39
C ALA A 315 4.11 -15.29 17.10
N THR A 316 3.04 -16.05 16.88
CA THR A 316 1.78 -15.83 17.58
C THR A 316 1.93 -16.09 19.08
N GLU A 317 2.61 -17.17 19.47
CA GLU A 317 2.89 -17.49 20.87
C GLU A 317 3.80 -16.44 21.53
N ASP A 318 4.85 -15.99 20.82
CA ASP A 318 5.75 -14.92 21.27
C ASP A 318 4.97 -13.60 21.53
N ALA A 319 4.08 -13.21 20.61
CA ALA A 319 3.22 -12.04 20.79
C ALA A 319 2.29 -12.19 22.01
N ARG A 320 1.71 -13.36 22.22
CA ARG A 320 0.80 -13.64 23.34
C ARG A 320 1.50 -13.53 24.70
N VAL A 321 2.77 -13.94 24.79
CA VAL A 321 3.58 -13.75 26.00
C VAL A 321 3.76 -12.27 26.26
N VAL A 322 4.20 -11.48 25.27
CA VAL A 322 4.41 -10.04 25.40
C VAL A 322 3.12 -9.30 25.78
N ILE A 323 1.99 -9.65 25.14
CA ILE A 323 0.69 -9.03 25.47
C ILE A 323 0.33 -9.28 26.94
N ARG A 324 0.46 -10.50 27.42
CA ARG A 324 0.16 -10.86 28.81
C ARG A 324 1.04 -10.12 29.81
N GLU A 325 2.34 -10.04 29.55
CA GLU A 325 3.32 -9.45 30.47
C GLU A 325 3.23 -7.93 30.51
N ARG A 326 2.96 -7.26 29.39
CA ARG A 326 3.00 -5.79 29.29
C ARG A 326 1.64 -5.11 29.45
N PHE A 327 0.57 -5.75 28.99
CA PHE A 327 -0.75 -5.13 28.94
C PHE A 327 -1.75 -5.81 29.88
N GLY A 328 -1.50 -7.05 30.28
CA GLY A 328 -2.40 -7.82 31.13
C GLY A 328 -3.17 -8.91 30.38
N VAL A 329 -3.72 -9.86 31.15
CA VAL A 329 -4.46 -11.00 30.62
C VAL A 329 -5.77 -10.58 29.92
N GLU A 330 -6.35 -9.47 30.33
CA GLU A 330 -7.59 -8.90 29.79
C GLU A 330 -7.44 -8.39 28.34
N TYR A 331 -6.20 -8.09 27.90
CA TYR A 331 -5.90 -7.74 26.53
C TYR A 331 -5.66 -8.94 25.61
N LEU A 332 -5.61 -10.14 26.18
CA LEU A 332 -5.28 -11.35 25.45
C LEU A 332 -6.56 -12.12 25.06
N PRO A 333 -6.85 -12.33 23.75
CA PRO A 333 -7.99 -13.13 23.34
C PRO A 333 -7.81 -14.62 23.73
N ALA A 334 -8.90 -15.32 24.01
CA ALA A 334 -8.88 -16.74 24.38
C ALA A 334 -8.20 -17.60 23.29
N THR A 335 -8.50 -17.30 22.04
CA THR A 335 -7.87 -17.92 20.86
C THR A 335 -7.11 -16.86 20.05
N PRO A 336 -5.99 -17.22 19.40
CA PRO A 336 -5.27 -16.30 18.53
C PRO A 336 -6.17 -15.73 17.42
N ASN A 337 -5.96 -14.46 17.10
CA ASN A 337 -6.62 -13.85 15.94
C ASN A 337 -6.01 -14.40 14.65
N VAL A 338 -6.85 -14.86 13.74
CA VAL A 338 -6.47 -15.38 12.41
C VAL A 338 -7.06 -14.48 11.33
N TYR A 339 -6.24 -14.11 10.37
CA TYR A 339 -6.62 -13.22 9.26
C TYR A 339 -6.68 -14.00 7.96
N LYS A 340 -7.73 -13.77 7.19
CA LYS A 340 -7.90 -14.44 5.89
C LYS A 340 -6.89 -13.92 4.89
N THR A 341 -6.21 -14.84 4.22
CA THR A 341 -5.37 -14.56 3.05
C THR A 341 -6.26 -14.35 1.83
N GLN A 342 -5.93 -13.40 0.96
CA GLN A 342 -6.60 -13.27 -0.35
C GLN A 342 -6.26 -14.50 -1.21
N LYS A 343 -7.18 -14.91 -2.10
CA LYS A 343 -7.04 -16.14 -2.90
C LYS A 343 -5.76 -16.20 -3.75
N ALA A 344 -5.23 -15.03 -4.15
CA ALA A 344 -4.02 -14.91 -4.98
C ALA A 344 -2.73 -14.69 -4.18
N ALA A 345 -2.79 -14.68 -2.82
CA ALA A 345 -1.59 -14.47 -2.02
C ALA A 345 -0.80 -15.77 -1.88
N GLN A 346 0.52 -15.66 -1.99
CA GLN A 346 1.44 -16.79 -1.87
C GLN A 346 1.35 -17.40 -0.47
N GLU A 347 0.89 -18.64 -0.36
CA GLU A 347 0.71 -19.35 0.91
C GLU A 347 2.01 -19.51 1.72
N ALA A 348 3.16 -19.47 1.05
CA ALA A 348 4.48 -19.62 1.66
C ALA A 348 4.95 -18.38 2.44
N HIS A 349 4.35 -17.19 2.17
CA HIS A 349 4.78 -15.94 2.79
C HIS A 349 4.09 -15.70 4.13
N GLU A 350 4.79 -14.97 5.01
CA GLU A 350 4.27 -14.42 6.25
C GLU A 350 4.05 -12.91 6.13
N ALA A 351 3.24 -12.36 7.05
CA ALA A 351 3.08 -10.92 7.23
C ALA A 351 4.38 -10.26 7.66
N ILE A 352 4.48 -8.95 7.43
CA ILE A 352 5.58 -8.12 7.93
C ILE A 352 5.40 -7.93 9.43
N ARG A 353 6.30 -8.53 10.20
CA ARG A 353 6.29 -8.54 11.67
C ARG A 353 7.71 -8.46 12.23
N PRO A 354 7.89 -8.10 13.50
CA PRO A 354 9.18 -8.26 14.16
C PRO A 354 9.59 -9.74 14.20
N THR A 355 10.88 -10.02 14.13
CA THR A 355 11.43 -11.38 14.28
C THR A 355 11.33 -11.91 15.71
N SER A 356 11.17 -11.01 16.70
CA SER A 356 10.82 -11.33 18.07
C SER A 356 9.91 -10.24 18.64
N ALA A 357 8.76 -10.62 19.17
CA ALA A 357 7.83 -9.72 19.84
C ALA A 357 8.43 -9.12 21.12
N ALA A 358 9.29 -9.87 21.81
CA ALA A 358 10.00 -9.43 23.01
C ALA A 358 11.00 -8.29 22.73
N ARG A 359 11.43 -8.10 21.49
CA ARG A 359 12.33 -7.01 21.09
C ARG A 359 11.52 -5.72 20.90
N ASP A 360 11.18 -5.11 22.03
CA ASP A 360 10.46 -3.84 22.10
C ASP A 360 11.23 -2.72 21.38
N PRO A 361 10.56 -1.85 20.61
CA PRO A 361 11.19 -0.73 19.92
C PRO A 361 12.06 0.16 20.82
N GLU A 362 11.63 0.45 22.05
CA GLU A 362 12.40 1.29 22.97
C GLU A 362 13.70 0.62 23.43
N SER A 363 13.70 -0.72 23.57
CA SER A 363 14.88 -1.48 24.00
C SER A 363 16.03 -1.45 23.01
N ILE A 364 15.73 -1.28 21.71
CA ILE A 364 16.73 -1.25 20.62
C ILE A 364 16.92 0.14 20.01
N ARG A 365 16.22 1.15 20.53
CA ARG A 365 16.24 2.51 19.96
C ARG A 365 17.65 3.08 19.75
N GLN A 366 18.55 2.83 20.67
CA GLN A 366 19.94 3.33 20.63
C GLN A 366 20.76 2.78 19.46
N TYR A 367 20.32 1.68 18.84
CA TYR A 367 21.01 1.03 17.72
C TYR A 367 20.40 1.38 16.37
N LEU A 368 19.26 2.08 16.36
CA LEU A 368 18.51 2.41 15.16
C LEU A 368 18.62 3.90 14.84
N GLU A 369 18.77 4.21 13.56
CA GLU A 369 18.51 5.56 13.07
C GLU A 369 17.04 5.93 13.31
N GLN A 370 16.73 7.23 13.43
CA GLN A 370 15.38 7.69 13.78
C GLN A 370 14.30 7.14 12.83
N ASP A 371 14.57 7.11 11.54
CA ASP A 371 13.62 6.61 10.55
C ASP A 371 13.45 5.08 10.63
N GLN A 372 14.54 4.35 10.89
CA GLN A 372 14.50 2.90 11.12
C GLN A 372 13.69 2.57 12.38
N TYR A 373 13.91 3.31 13.46
CA TYR A 373 13.16 3.17 14.70
C TYR A 373 11.65 3.44 14.48
N ASN A 374 11.31 4.53 13.79
CA ASN A 374 9.92 4.89 13.54
C ASN A 374 9.20 3.79 12.73
N LEU A 375 9.87 3.25 11.70
CA LEU A 375 9.29 2.18 10.88
C LEU A 375 9.19 0.87 11.66
N TYR A 376 10.21 0.50 12.42
CA TYR A 376 10.20 -0.69 13.27
C TYR A 376 9.09 -0.62 14.32
N LYS A 377 8.95 0.54 15.01
CA LYS A 377 7.87 0.80 15.98
C LYS A 377 6.48 0.67 15.35
N LEU A 378 6.30 1.19 14.14
CA LEU A 378 5.05 1.06 13.40
C LEU A 378 4.71 -0.41 13.14
N ILE A 379 5.68 -1.21 12.69
CA ILE A 379 5.52 -2.64 12.40
C ILE A 379 5.24 -3.43 13.68
N TRP A 380 6.00 -3.17 14.75
CA TRP A 380 5.84 -3.85 16.04
C TRP A 380 4.47 -3.57 16.65
N ASN A 381 4.08 -2.29 16.71
CA ASN A 381 2.79 -1.88 17.26
C ASN A 381 1.62 -2.55 16.51
N ARG A 382 1.66 -2.55 15.18
CA ARG A 382 0.62 -3.18 14.36
C ARG A 382 0.55 -4.69 14.60
N PHE A 383 1.70 -5.34 14.69
CA PHE A 383 1.78 -6.78 14.94
C PHE A 383 1.20 -7.16 16.31
N ILE A 384 1.63 -6.48 17.38
CA ILE A 384 1.12 -6.73 18.74
C ILE A 384 -0.38 -6.47 18.80
N ALA A 385 -0.83 -5.31 18.31
CA ALA A 385 -2.25 -4.95 18.28
C ALA A 385 -3.10 -5.97 17.50
N SER A 386 -2.56 -6.56 16.44
CA SER A 386 -3.26 -7.59 15.66
C SER A 386 -3.62 -8.83 16.48
N GLN A 387 -2.87 -9.13 17.54
CA GLN A 387 -3.07 -10.30 18.40
C GLN A 387 -3.78 -9.95 19.72
N MET A 388 -4.29 -8.72 19.87
CA MET A 388 -5.05 -8.27 21.05
C MET A 388 -6.56 -8.42 20.85
N VAL A 389 -7.30 -8.24 21.95
CA VAL A 389 -8.77 -8.23 21.93
C VAL A 389 -9.31 -6.96 21.26
N PRO A 390 -10.57 -6.96 20.76
CA PRO A 390 -11.25 -5.78 20.25
C PRO A 390 -11.33 -4.65 21.29
N ALA A 391 -11.32 -3.40 20.83
CA ALA A 391 -11.74 -2.28 21.64
C ALA A 391 -13.27 -2.30 21.80
N ILE A 392 -13.76 -1.88 22.97
CA ILE A 392 -15.18 -1.79 23.27
C ILE A 392 -15.51 -0.33 23.49
N MET A 393 -16.50 0.14 22.73
CA MET A 393 -16.99 1.51 22.76
C MET A 393 -18.46 1.52 23.15
N ASP A 394 -18.81 2.35 24.10
CA ASP A 394 -20.22 2.67 24.40
C ASP A 394 -20.62 3.85 23.51
N VAL A 395 -21.50 3.61 22.56
CA VAL A 395 -22.07 4.61 21.65
C VAL A 395 -23.45 4.99 22.16
N THR A 396 -23.63 6.25 22.51
CA THR A 396 -24.92 6.83 22.92
C THR A 396 -25.41 7.75 21.82
N ARG A 397 -26.56 7.44 21.24
CA ARG A 397 -27.28 8.27 20.27
C ARG A 397 -28.48 8.91 20.98
N VAL A 398 -28.61 10.19 20.81
CA VAL A 398 -29.71 10.97 21.40
C VAL A 398 -30.43 11.72 20.31
N ASP A 399 -31.72 11.48 20.17
CA ASP A 399 -32.62 12.24 19.32
C ASP A 399 -33.41 13.22 20.17
N SER A 400 -33.43 14.49 19.76
CA SER A 400 -34.14 15.55 20.42
C SER A 400 -34.94 16.38 19.41
N SER A 401 -36.05 16.95 19.83
CA SER A 401 -36.89 17.76 18.95
C SER A 401 -37.42 18.99 19.68
N PRO A 402 -37.67 20.09 18.94
CA PRO A 402 -38.36 21.27 19.48
C PRO A 402 -39.79 20.91 19.90
N VAL A 403 -40.22 21.35 21.06
CA VAL A 403 -41.58 21.14 21.57
C VAL A 403 -42.60 21.71 20.60
N GLY A 404 -43.68 20.96 20.36
CA GLY A 404 -44.74 21.32 19.39
C GLY A 404 -44.39 21.03 17.92
N THR A 405 -43.21 20.42 17.66
CA THR A 405 -42.79 19.98 16.33
C THR A 405 -42.24 18.57 16.36
N LEU A 406 -42.67 17.77 17.34
CA LEU A 406 -42.26 16.36 17.50
C LEU A 406 -42.41 15.63 16.16
N ASP A 407 -41.40 14.81 15.83
CA ASP A 407 -41.29 14.05 14.58
C ASP A 407 -41.10 14.86 13.29
N ARG A 408 -41.33 16.21 13.34
CA ARG A 408 -41.08 17.06 12.18
C ARG A 408 -39.61 17.47 12.03
N TYR A 409 -38.96 17.82 13.12
CA TYR A 409 -37.55 18.23 13.15
C TYR A 409 -36.82 17.43 14.22
N VAL A 410 -36.02 16.46 13.81
CA VAL A 410 -35.24 15.65 14.73
C VAL A 410 -33.78 16.08 14.66
N PHE A 411 -33.26 16.47 15.81
CA PHE A 411 -31.84 16.80 15.99
C PHE A 411 -31.17 15.63 16.67
N ARG A 412 -30.06 15.16 16.10
CA ARG A 412 -29.31 14.01 16.58
C ARG A 412 -27.95 14.43 17.08
N THR A 413 -27.55 13.84 18.18
CA THR A 413 -26.15 13.83 18.65
C THR A 413 -25.73 12.42 18.97
N THR A 414 -24.46 12.13 18.73
CA THR A 414 -23.84 10.83 19.05
C THR A 414 -22.63 11.09 19.92
N GLY A 415 -22.54 10.40 21.04
CA GLY A 415 -21.37 10.36 21.91
C GLY A 415 -20.76 8.97 21.90
N THR A 416 -19.43 8.91 21.90
CA THR A 416 -18.71 7.65 21.97
C THR A 416 -17.73 7.72 23.13
N VAL A 417 -17.75 6.70 24.00
CA VAL A 417 -16.84 6.57 25.13
C VAL A 417 -16.12 5.23 25.02
N VAL A 418 -14.80 5.26 25.10
CA VAL A 418 -14.00 4.03 25.12
C VAL A 418 -14.18 3.35 26.48
N LYS A 419 -14.94 2.26 26.51
CA LYS A 419 -15.15 1.43 27.70
C LYS A 419 -13.96 0.53 28.00
N PHE A 420 -13.36 -0.02 26.93
CA PHE A 420 -12.16 -0.81 27.01
C PHE A 420 -11.30 -0.58 25.77
N ALA A 421 -10.06 -0.17 25.97
CA ALA A 421 -9.19 0.24 24.88
C ALA A 421 -8.80 -0.92 23.93
N GLY A 422 -8.69 -2.16 24.45
CA GLY A 422 -8.26 -3.31 23.65
C GLY A 422 -7.01 -3.02 22.81
N HIS A 423 -7.00 -3.44 21.55
CA HIS A 423 -5.86 -3.21 20.66
C HIS A 423 -5.53 -1.73 20.40
N THR A 424 -6.49 -0.80 20.61
CA THR A 424 -6.25 0.63 20.37
C THR A 424 -5.32 1.26 21.39
N ALA A 425 -5.05 0.60 22.51
CA ALA A 425 -4.01 0.99 23.46
C ALA A 425 -2.59 0.97 22.85
N VAL A 426 -2.40 0.16 21.78
CA VAL A 426 -1.09 0.00 21.12
C VAL A 426 -1.09 0.64 19.74
N TYR A 427 -2.18 0.45 18.98
CA TYR A 427 -2.22 0.84 17.59
C TYR A 427 -3.61 1.28 17.13
N LEU A 428 -3.66 2.46 16.51
CA LEU A 428 -4.78 2.96 15.75
C LEU A 428 -4.37 3.08 14.29
N GLU A 429 -5.19 2.59 13.37
CA GLU A 429 -4.96 2.77 11.93
C GLU A 429 -5.12 4.23 11.53
N GLY A 430 -4.24 4.71 10.65
CA GLY A 430 -4.34 6.06 10.11
C GLY A 430 -5.53 6.17 9.15
N THR A 431 -6.27 7.26 9.24
CA THR A 431 -7.32 7.60 8.30
C THR A 431 -6.86 8.73 7.39
N ASP A 432 -7.21 8.66 6.11
CA ASP A 432 -7.10 9.81 5.22
C ASP A 432 -8.26 10.75 5.58
N LYS A 433 -7.96 11.87 6.27
CA LYS A 433 -8.96 12.92 6.53
C LYS A 433 -9.32 13.56 5.19
N GLU A 434 -10.38 13.07 4.58
CA GLU A 434 -10.92 13.60 3.33
C GLU A 434 -12.20 14.34 3.63
N LEU A 435 -12.32 15.54 3.07
CA LEU A 435 -13.61 16.23 3.04
C LEU A 435 -14.55 15.40 2.17
N PRO A 436 -15.81 15.19 2.58
CA PRO A 436 -16.74 14.36 1.85
C PRO A 436 -16.97 14.93 0.44
N SER A 437 -16.69 14.11 -0.57
CA SER A 437 -16.94 14.44 -1.99
C SER A 437 -18.42 14.38 -2.36
N ARG A 438 -19.25 13.85 -1.48
CA ARG A 438 -20.72 13.80 -1.58
C ARG A 438 -21.32 14.28 -0.26
N LYS A 439 -22.57 14.75 -0.32
CA LYS A 439 -23.39 14.89 0.90
C LYS A 439 -23.28 13.56 1.65
N PRO A 440 -22.94 13.54 2.94
CA PRO A 440 -22.86 12.29 3.69
C PRO A 440 -24.21 11.59 3.60
N LYS A 441 -24.24 10.44 2.93
CA LYS A 441 -25.49 9.66 2.71
C LYS A 441 -25.88 8.82 3.91
N ASN A 442 -24.92 8.52 4.79
CA ASN A 442 -25.15 7.71 5.99
C ASN A 442 -24.39 8.28 7.17
N GLU A 443 -25.06 8.36 8.29
CA GLU A 443 -24.52 8.81 9.58
C GLU A 443 -23.35 7.97 10.10
N GLN A 444 -23.23 6.73 9.67
CA GLN A 444 -22.15 5.83 10.07
C GLN A 444 -20.75 6.34 9.69
N GLU A 445 -20.62 7.10 8.60
CA GLU A 445 -19.32 7.69 8.19
C GLU A 445 -18.95 8.94 9.02
N ALA A 446 -19.93 9.65 9.57
CA ALA A 446 -19.71 10.83 10.41
C ALA A 446 -19.60 10.49 11.91
N GLU A 447 -20.10 9.32 12.33
CA GLU A 447 -20.17 8.91 13.73
C GLU A 447 -18.86 8.33 14.30
N ASP A 448 -17.92 7.92 13.47
CA ASP A 448 -16.69 7.23 13.93
C ASP A 448 -15.61 8.17 14.52
N GLU A 449 -15.81 9.49 14.52
CA GLU A 449 -14.74 10.45 14.88
C GLU A 449 -14.94 11.26 16.16
N SER A 450 -16.06 11.17 16.84
CA SER A 450 -16.21 11.99 18.05
C SER A 450 -16.03 11.18 19.33
N ASP A 451 -14.83 11.21 19.89
CA ASP A 451 -14.56 10.95 21.31
C ASP A 451 -15.28 12.05 22.16
N ARG A 452 -16.61 12.12 22.05
CA ARG A 452 -17.43 13.09 22.75
C ARG A 452 -18.21 12.38 23.85
N GLN A 453 -17.89 12.71 25.08
CA GLN A 453 -18.70 12.32 26.19
C GLN A 453 -19.93 13.23 26.25
N LEU A 454 -21.11 12.64 26.12
CA LEU A 454 -22.39 13.34 26.36
C LEU A 454 -22.67 13.43 27.85
N PRO A 455 -23.42 14.49 28.28
CA PRO A 455 -23.92 14.56 29.65
C PRO A 455 -24.88 13.40 29.91
N ALA A 456 -25.19 13.16 31.19
CA ALA A 456 -26.20 12.19 31.56
C ALA A 456 -27.60 12.76 31.21
N LEU A 457 -28.23 12.18 30.20
CA LEU A 457 -29.55 12.59 29.68
C LEU A 457 -30.59 11.49 29.95
N ARG A 458 -31.89 11.91 30.00
CA ARG A 458 -33.03 11.03 30.16
C ARG A 458 -34.07 11.30 29.07
N GLU A 459 -34.80 10.29 28.65
CA GLU A 459 -35.92 10.47 27.73
C GLU A 459 -37.02 11.34 28.39
N GLY A 460 -37.57 12.27 27.62
CA GLY A 460 -38.49 13.26 28.11
C GLY A 460 -37.83 14.47 28.81
N GLU A 461 -36.52 14.51 28.98
CA GLU A 461 -35.80 15.63 29.57
C GLU A 461 -35.95 16.89 28.69
N SER A 462 -36.22 18.01 29.33
CA SER A 462 -36.31 19.31 28.67
C SER A 462 -34.91 19.88 28.45
N LEU A 463 -34.63 20.30 27.24
CA LEU A 463 -33.36 20.91 26.86
C LEU A 463 -33.62 22.38 26.42
N HIS A 464 -32.65 23.21 26.67
CA HIS A 464 -32.71 24.62 26.24
C HIS A 464 -31.54 24.96 25.34
N LEU A 465 -31.76 25.92 24.45
CA LEU A 465 -30.70 26.45 23.58
C LEU A 465 -29.76 27.33 24.39
N VAL A 466 -28.47 27.11 24.23
CA VAL A 466 -27.40 27.87 24.90
C VAL A 466 -26.81 28.88 23.93
N ALA A 467 -26.89 30.17 24.30
CA ALA A 467 -26.27 31.22 23.50
C ALA A 467 -24.74 31.12 23.57
N GLN A 468 -24.07 31.17 22.41
CA GLN A 468 -22.66 31.44 22.33
C GLN A 468 -22.41 32.92 21.97
N GLU A 469 -21.31 33.48 22.48
CA GLU A 469 -20.90 34.84 22.09
C GLU A 469 -20.76 34.92 20.56
N ALA A 470 -21.30 35.99 19.96
CA ALA A 470 -21.29 36.27 18.53
C ALA A 470 -22.25 35.45 17.62
N GLN A 471 -23.28 34.79 18.15
CA GLN A 471 -24.31 34.14 17.33
C GLN A 471 -25.50 35.07 17.05
N THR A 472 -25.98 35.05 15.80
CA THR A 472 -27.17 35.81 15.37
C THR A 472 -28.47 35.26 16.00
N LEU A 473 -28.52 33.92 16.19
CA LEU A 473 -29.59 33.21 16.86
C LEU A 473 -29.03 32.43 18.05
N PRO A 474 -29.49 32.67 19.28
CA PRO A 474 -28.97 31.97 20.43
C PRO A 474 -29.12 30.45 20.31
N GLY A 475 -27.99 29.75 20.35
CA GLY A 475 -27.95 28.29 20.35
C GLY A 475 -28.28 27.58 19.03
N LEU A 476 -28.56 28.30 17.95
CA LEU A 476 -28.82 27.74 16.63
C LEU A 476 -27.86 28.31 15.59
N VAL A 477 -27.24 27.44 14.83
CA VAL A 477 -26.28 27.83 13.76
C VAL A 477 -26.64 27.09 12.48
N SER A 478 -26.85 27.83 11.39
CA SER A 478 -26.85 27.28 10.06
C SER A 478 -25.50 27.51 9.40
N LYS A 479 -24.97 26.50 8.76
CA LYS A 479 -23.68 26.56 8.05
C LYS A 479 -23.89 26.18 6.59
N GLN A 480 -23.46 27.07 5.70
CA GLN A 480 -23.41 26.81 4.27
C GLN A 480 -22.20 25.92 3.96
N HIS A 481 -22.39 24.93 3.13
CA HIS A 481 -21.38 24.01 2.65
C HIS A 481 -21.50 23.86 1.13
N PHE A 482 -20.41 23.48 0.52
CA PHE A 482 -20.38 23.06 -0.88
C PHE A 482 -19.75 21.69 -0.95
N THR A 483 -20.31 20.81 -1.79
CA THR A 483 -19.66 19.53 -2.08
C THR A 483 -18.28 19.78 -2.67
N GLN A 484 -17.33 18.93 -2.32
CA GLN A 484 -15.94 19.05 -2.77
C GLN A 484 -15.66 18.04 -3.88
N PRO A 485 -14.78 18.36 -4.84
CA PRO A 485 -14.36 17.38 -5.83
C PRO A 485 -13.63 16.22 -5.13
N PRO A 486 -13.61 15.01 -5.75
CA PRO A 486 -12.86 13.88 -5.20
C PRO A 486 -11.40 14.29 -4.97
N PRO A 487 -10.78 13.86 -3.87
CA PRO A 487 -9.43 14.27 -3.55
C PRO A 487 -8.43 13.73 -4.56
N ARG A 488 -7.35 14.51 -4.80
CA ARG A 488 -6.20 14.03 -5.58
C ARG A 488 -5.51 12.91 -4.83
N TYR A 489 -4.94 11.97 -5.54
CA TYR A 489 -4.16 10.92 -4.93
C TYR A 489 -2.93 11.46 -4.20
N ASN A 490 -2.67 10.93 -3.00
CA ASN A 490 -1.36 10.90 -2.36
C ASN A 490 -0.76 9.50 -2.56
N GLU A 491 0.42 9.22 -2.00
CA GLU A 491 1.03 7.89 -2.10
C GLU A 491 0.12 6.79 -1.54
N ALA A 492 -0.49 7.02 -0.38
CA ALA A 492 -1.32 6.02 0.28
C ALA A 492 -2.58 5.70 -0.54
N LEU A 493 -3.28 6.73 -1.01
CA LEU A 493 -4.48 6.57 -1.84
C LEU A 493 -4.18 5.92 -3.19
N LEU A 494 -3.05 6.28 -3.83
CA LEU A 494 -2.67 5.68 -5.11
C LEU A 494 -2.30 4.20 -4.95
N ILE A 495 -1.57 3.84 -3.89
CA ILE A 495 -1.26 2.43 -3.60
C ILE A 495 -2.55 1.65 -3.33
N ARG A 496 -3.46 2.23 -2.54
CA ARG A 496 -4.76 1.62 -2.26
C ARG A 496 -5.56 1.40 -3.54
N GLU A 497 -5.67 2.39 -4.41
CA GLU A 497 -6.37 2.29 -5.68
C GLU A 497 -5.76 1.22 -6.59
N LEU A 498 -4.42 1.17 -6.69
CA LEU A 498 -3.71 0.15 -7.45
C LEU A 498 -3.98 -1.25 -6.89
N GLU A 499 -3.92 -1.41 -5.56
CA GLU A 499 -4.21 -2.68 -4.87
C GLU A 499 -5.66 -3.14 -5.11
N GLU A 500 -6.65 -2.25 -4.92
CA GLU A 500 -8.08 -2.53 -5.10
C GLU A 500 -8.41 -2.93 -6.55
N LYS A 501 -7.69 -2.36 -7.51
CA LYS A 501 -7.82 -2.70 -8.95
C LYS A 501 -6.96 -3.89 -9.39
N GLY A 502 -6.20 -4.53 -8.48
CA GLY A 502 -5.32 -5.65 -8.81
C GLY A 502 -4.09 -5.27 -9.65
N ILE A 503 -3.73 -3.97 -9.71
CA ILE A 503 -2.65 -3.42 -10.54
C ILE A 503 -1.36 -3.33 -9.72
N GLY A 504 -0.32 -4.00 -10.20
CA GLY A 504 0.95 -4.09 -9.46
C GLY A 504 0.95 -5.18 -8.40
N ARG A 505 2.11 -5.37 -7.77
CA ARG A 505 2.35 -6.39 -6.73
C ARG A 505 3.29 -5.81 -5.67
N PRO A 506 3.48 -6.48 -4.53
CA PRO A 506 4.37 -6.01 -3.45
C PRO A 506 5.74 -5.51 -3.91
N SER A 507 6.33 -6.12 -4.92
CA SER A 507 7.62 -5.73 -5.49
C SER A 507 7.57 -4.47 -6.36
N THR A 508 6.41 -4.01 -6.82
CA THR A 508 6.30 -2.98 -7.86
C THR A 508 5.69 -1.65 -7.42
N TYR A 509 4.88 -1.59 -6.35
CA TYR A 509 4.22 -0.33 -5.93
C TYR A 509 5.21 0.84 -5.77
N ALA A 510 6.30 0.63 -5.04
CA ALA A 510 7.30 1.67 -4.81
C ALA A 510 7.98 2.13 -6.11
N SER A 511 8.27 1.19 -7.03
CA SER A 511 8.90 1.50 -8.31
C SER A 511 7.96 2.22 -9.28
N ILE A 512 6.66 1.89 -9.29
CA ILE A 512 5.64 2.57 -10.07
C ILE A 512 5.61 4.05 -9.67
N ILE A 513 5.42 4.32 -8.38
CA ILE A 513 5.27 5.68 -7.86
C ILE A 513 6.55 6.50 -8.04
N SER A 514 7.74 5.92 -7.84
CA SER A 514 8.98 6.64 -8.11
C SER A 514 9.19 6.90 -9.60
N THR A 515 8.88 5.92 -10.48
CA THR A 515 9.08 6.08 -11.93
C THR A 515 8.22 7.20 -12.52
N ILE A 516 6.94 7.29 -12.15
CA ILE A 516 6.06 8.34 -12.69
C ILE A 516 6.50 9.76 -12.28
N GLN A 517 7.12 9.90 -11.11
CA GLN A 517 7.71 11.15 -10.63
C GLN A 517 9.07 11.43 -11.30
N ASP A 518 9.98 10.44 -11.34
CA ASP A 518 11.31 10.56 -11.95
C ASP A 518 11.22 10.90 -13.44
N ARG A 519 10.19 10.39 -14.13
CA ARG A 519 9.89 10.70 -15.53
C ARG A 519 9.13 12.03 -15.71
N LYS A 520 8.80 12.70 -14.62
CA LYS A 520 8.04 13.95 -14.61
C LYS A 520 6.69 13.86 -15.33
N TYR A 521 6.02 12.70 -15.24
CA TYR A 521 4.65 12.56 -15.69
C TYR A 521 3.68 13.13 -14.68
N VAL A 522 4.07 13.09 -13.42
CA VAL A 522 3.35 13.69 -12.29
C VAL A 522 4.32 14.49 -11.44
N GLU A 523 3.79 15.49 -10.78
CA GLU A 523 4.47 16.25 -9.73
C GLU A 523 3.69 16.15 -8.43
N LYS A 524 4.36 16.39 -7.32
CA LYS A 524 3.76 16.36 -5.99
C LYS A 524 3.65 17.76 -5.43
N VAL A 525 2.42 18.25 -5.31
CA VAL A 525 2.09 19.58 -4.76
C VAL A 525 1.27 19.35 -3.48
N GLU A 526 1.70 19.94 -2.38
CA GLU A 526 1.04 19.78 -1.06
C GLU A 526 0.74 18.32 -0.68
N GLY A 527 1.67 17.42 -1.02
CA GLY A 527 1.52 15.98 -0.73
C GLY A 527 0.60 15.22 -1.69
N ARG A 528 0.07 15.85 -2.74
CA ARG A 528 -0.86 15.26 -3.71
C ARG A 528 -0.25 15.21 -5.10
N PHE A 529 -0.56 14.15 -5.86
CA PHE A 529 -0.12 14.02 -7.25
C PHE A 529 -0.98 14.82 -8.20
N LEU A 530 -0.31 15.61 -9.04
CA LEU A 530 -0.89 16.31 -10.17
C LEU A 530 -0.24 15.82 -11.46
N PRO A 531 -1.01 15.59 -12.53
CA PRO A 531 -0.41 15.27 -13.82
C PRO A 531 0.25 16.55 -14.39
N THR A 532 1.49 16.42 -14.87
CA THR A 532 2.15 17.49 -15.61
C THR A 532 1.56 17.60 -17.02
N GLU A 533 1.85 18.67 -17.72
CA GLU A 533 1.50 18.80 -19.15
C GLU A 533 2.08 17.63 -19.98
N THR A 534 3.33 17.25 -19.71
CA THR A 534 3.94 16.06 -20.33
C THR A 534 3.18 14.78 -19.99
N GLY A 535 2.76 14.62 -18.74
CA GLY A 535 1.98 13.46 -18.31
C GLY A 535 0.63 13.38 -19.01
N ARG A 536 -0.11 14.49 -19.10
CA ARG A 536 -1.37 14.59 -19.86
C ARG A 536 -1.19 14.25 -21.33
N THR A 537 -0.19 14.87 -21.98
CA THR A 537 0.11 14.62 -23.40
C THR A 537 0.44 13.16 -23.69
N VAL A 538 1.28 12.54 -22.85
CA VAL A 538 1.62 11.11 -22.99
C VAL A 538 0.40 10.24 -22.73
N ASN A 539 -0.38 10.52 -21.69
CA ASN A 539 -1.59 9.78 -21.39
C ASN A 539 -2.61 9.84 -22.54
N ASP A 540 -2.86 11.04 -23.08
CA ASP A 540 -3.83 11.22 -24.16
C ASP A 540 -3.38 10.55 -25.46
N PHE A 541 -2.07 10.57 -25.77
CA PHE A 541 -1.51 9.81 -26.89
C PHE A 541 -1.67 8.29 -26.69
N LEU A 542 -1.33 7.81 -25.50
CA LEU A 542 -1.40 6.39 -25.18
C LEU A 542 -2.85 5.88 -25.14
N LEU A 543 -3.81 6.65 -24.62
CA LEU A 543 -5.23 6.29 -24.62
C LEU A 543 -5.79 6.11 -26.05
N LYS A 544 -5.30 6.90 -27.00
CA LYS A 544 -5.69 6.77 -28.42
C LYS A 544 -5.03 5.59 -29.13
N GLY A 545 -3.76 5.33 -28.79
CA GLY A 545 -2.95 4.33 -29.48
C GLY A 545 -2.95 2.94 -28.81
N PHE A 546 -3.22 2.87 -27.52
CA PHE A 546 -3.13 1.66 -26.71
C PHE A 546 -4.30 1.57 -25.71
N PRO A 547 -5.54 1.59 -26.17
CA PRO A 547 -6.70 1.58 -25.29
C PRO A 547 -6.76 0.36 -24.37
N ASP A 548 -6.45 -0.84 -24.88
CA ASP A 548 -6.47 -2.09 -24.11
C ASP A 548 -5.33 -2.11 -23.09
N LEU A 549 -4.11 -1.73 -23.49
CA LEU A 549 -2.96 -1.72 -22.59
C LEU A 549 -3.12 -0.75 -21.41
N LEU A 550 -3.84 0.36 -21.61
CA LEU A 550 -4.14 1.32 -20.55
C LEU A 550 -5.39 0.97 -19.77
N ASP A 551 -6.14 -0.05 -20.20
CA ASP A 551 -7.30 -0.51 -19.47
C ASP A 551 -6.90 -1.13 -18.12
N THR A 552 -7.63 -0.78 -17.06
CA THR A 552 -7.33 -1.26 -15.70
C THR A 552 -7.65 -2.73 -15.52
N GLU A 553 -8.73 -3.21 -16.14
CA GLU A 553 -9.15 -4.62 -16.06
C GLU A 553 -8.18 -5.50 -16.85
N PHE A 554 -7.78 -5.05 -18.05
CA PHE A 554 -6.76 -5.74 -18.85
C PHE A 554 -5.43 -5.87 -18.10
N THR A 555 -4.99 -4.77 -17.46
CA THR A 555 -3.73 -4.78 -16.68
C THR A 555 -3.85 -5.70 -15.45
N SER A 556 -4.97 -5.68 -14.73
CA SER A 556 -5.25 -6.59 -13.63
C SER A 556 -5.21 -8.05 -14.08
N HIS A 557 -5.92 -8.36 -15.17
CA HIS A 557 -5.95 -9.71 -15.73
C HIS A 557 -4.55 -10.21 -16.12
N MET A 558 -3.71 -9.33 -16.66
CA MET A 558 -2.31 -9.68 -16.95
C MET A 558 -1.48 -9.98 -15.69
N GLU A 559 -1.70 -9.24 -14.59
CA GLU A 559 -1.05 -9.55 -13.32
C GLU A 559 -1.53 -10.90 -12.75
N GLU A 560 -2.82 -11.23 -12.91
CA GLU A 560 -3.40 -12.53 -12.56
C GLU A 560 -2.78 -13.66 -13.38
N GLN A 561 -2.62 -13.46 -14.69
CA GLN A 561 -1.96 -14.46 -15.56
C GLN A 561 -0.49 -14.70 -15.16
N LEU A 562 0.22 -13.67 -14.68
CA LEU A 562 1.57 -13.86 -14.16
C LEU A 562 1.58 -14.63 -12.82
N ASP A 563 0.55 -14.49 -12.00
CA ASP A 563 0.38 -15.30 -10.79
C ASP A 563 0.00 -16.75 -11.16
N GLU A 564 -0.83 -16.98 -12.18
CA GLU A 564 -1.11 -18.33 -12.72
C GLU A 564 0.17 -19.04 -13.24
N VAL A 565 1.10 -18.29 -13.84
CA VAL A 565 2.43 -18.83 -14.22
C VAL A 565 3.21 -19.23 -12.98
N GLU A 566 3.16 -18.41 -11.93
CA GLU A 566 3.83 -18.68 -10.67
C GLU A 566 3.26 -19.91 -9.95
N GLU A 567 1.95 -20.13 -10.02
CA GLU A 567 1.29 -21.33 -9.53
C GLU A 567 1.55 -22.57 -10.42
N GLY A 568 1.98 -22.34 -11.66
CA GLY A 568 2.23 -23.38 -12.68
C GLY A 568 0.97 -23.88 -13.37
N THR A 569 -0.12 -23.12 -13.30
CA THR A 569 -1.41 -23.41 -13.96
C THR A 569 -1.43 -22.90 -15.40
N LYS A 570 -0.56 -21.93 -15.76
CA LYS A 570 -0.42 -21.37 -17.11
C LYS A 570 1.04 -21.39 -17.58
N PRO A 571 1.32 -21.82 -18.83
CA PRO A 571 2.66 -21.68 -19.43
C PRO A 571 3.04 -20.21 -19.63
N TRP A 572 4.27 -19.82 -19.27
CA TRP A 572 4.73 -18.44 -19.38
C TRP A 572 4.71 -17.88 -20.80
N VAL A 573 5.02 -18.72 -21.81
CA VAL A 573 4.96 -18.35 -23.24
C VAL A 573 3.53 -17.98 -23.64
N SER A 574 2.52 -18.71 -23.14
CA SER A 574 1.12 -18.41 -23.41
C SER A 574 0.71 -17.07 -22.82
N ALA A 575 1.11 -16.79 -21.57
CA ALA A 575 0.84 -15.51 -20.92
C ALA A 575 1.46 -14.34 -21.70
N VAL A 576 2.71 -14.49 -22.15
CA VAL A 576 3.38 -13.46 -22.97
C VAL A 576 2.69 -13.30 -24.34
N ARG A 577 2.26 -14.38 -24.99
CA ARG A 577 1.60 -14.36 -26.29
C ARG A 577 0.22 -13.69 -26.22
N ASP A 578 -0.55 -13.98 -25.18
CA ASP A 578 -1.88 -13.39 -24.96
C ASP A 578 -1.80 -11.87 -24.83
N PHE A 579 -0.73 -11.36 -24.25
CA PHE A 579 -0.44 -9.93 -24.19
C PHE A 579 0.11 -9.39 -25.53
N TYR A 580 1.08 -10.09 -26.13
CA TYR A 580 1.83 -9.59 -27.28
C TYR A 580 0.94 -9.41 -28.52
N THR A 581 -0.03 -10.29 -28.72
CA THR A 581 -0.93 -10.26 -29.88
C THR A 581 -1.74 -8.95 -29.97
N PRO A 582 -2.50 -8.52 -28.93
CA PRO A 582 -3.16 -7.22 -28.96
C PRO A 582 -2.18 -6.06 -28.98
N PHE A 583 -1.05 -6.14 -28.26
CA PHE A 583 -0.05 -5.08 -28.21
C PHE A 583 0.53 -4.73 -29.59
N VAL A 584 0.79 -5.72 -30.46
CA VAL A 584 1.30 -5.47 -31.82
C VAL A 584 0.26 -4.71 -32.65
N ARG A 585 -1.02 -5.10 -32.58
CA ARG A 585 -2.10 -4.39 -33.29
C ARG A 585 -2.21 -2.93 -32.84
N GLU A 586 -2.14 -2.70 -31.54
CA GLU A 586 -2.17 -1.35 -30.98
C GLU A 586 -0.91 -0.56 -31.37
N MET A 587 0.26 -1.18 -31.43
CA MET A 587 1.48 -0.53 -31.93
C MET A 587 1.35 -0.07 -33.39
N GLU A 588 0.71 -0.86 -34.26
CA GLU A 588 0.44 -0.48 -35.66
C GLU A 588 -0.53 0.68 -35.72
N LEU A 589 -1.62 0.64 -34.96
CA LEU A 589 -2.58 1.75 -34.85
C LEU A 589 -1.91 3.03 -34.36
N ALA A 590 -1.13 2.95 -33.30
CA ALA A 590 -0.46 4.09 -32.67
C ALA A 590 0.60 4.74 -33.59
N GLN A 591 1.21 3.99 -34.52
CA GLN A 591 2.10 4.56 -35.53
C GLN A 591 1.37 5.49 -36.48
N GLY A 592 0.09 5.23 -36.81
CA GLY A 592 -0.76 6.06 -37.66
C GLY A 592 -1.30 7.32 -36.99
N ILE A 593 -1.30 7.39 -35.65
CA ILE A 593 -1.84 8.53 -34.88
C ILE A 593 -0.86 9.70 -34.94
N PRO A 594 -1.33 10.92 -35.29
CA PRO A 594 -0.49 12.13 -35.22
C PRO A 594 -0.07 12.38 -33.75
N GLY A 595 1.21 12.49 -33.53
CA GLY A 595 1.74 12.94 -32.24
C GLY A 595 1.86 14.49 -32.19
N PRO A 596 2.13 15.06 -31.00
CA PRO A 596 2.35 16.51 -30.88
C PRO A 596 3.44 17.05 -31.79
N LYS A 597 4.43 16.26 -32.17
CA LYS A 597 5.46 16.63 -33.14
C LYS A 597 4.98 16.68 -34.58
N ASP A 598 3.92 15.97 -34.90
CA ASP A 598 3.35 15.90 -36.25
C ASP A 598 2.34 17.04 -36.49
N ILE A 599 1.91 17.74 -35.41
CA ILE A 599 1.01 18.89 -35.46
C ILE A 599 1.88 20.09 -35.71
N VAL A 600 1.92 20.53 -36.97
CA VAL A 600 2.49 21.82 -37.33
C VAL A 600 1.48 22.88 -36.89
N GLU A 601 1.77 23.63 -35.84
CA GLU A 601 0.96 24.81 -35.50
C GLU A 601 0.98 25.75 -36.72
N PRO A 602 -0.18 26.19 -37.20
CA PRO A 602 -0.18 27.23 -38.23
C PRO A 602 0.60 28.43 -37.69
N PRO A 603 1.40 29.11 -38.56
CA PRO A 603 2.20 30.24 -38.11
C PRO A 603 1.27 31.23 -37.43
N THR A 604 1.52 31.51 -36.16
CA THR A 604 0.78 32.53 -35.42
C THR A 604 1.11 33.87 -36.07
N ASN A 605 0.10 34.54 -36.59
CA ASN A 605 0.23 35.93 -37.09
C ASN A 605 0.41 36.94 -35.95
N LEU A 606 0.75 36.50 -34.77
CA LEU A 606 1.06 37.33 -33.61
C LEU A 606 2.52 37.80 -33.75
N PRO A 607 2.78 39.10 -33.81
CA PRO A 607 4.15 39.59 -33.80
C PRO A 607 4.86 39.19 -32.53
N CYS A 608 6.11 38.70 -32.66
CA CYS A 608 6.94 38.37 -31.51
C CYS A 608 7.17 39.66 -30.68
N GLU A 609 6.79 39.64 -29.41
CA GLU A 609 6.99 40.78 -28.51
C GLU A 609 8.48 41.13 -28.26
N LYS A 610 9.42 40.31 -28.73
CA LYS A 610 10.87 40.51 -28.55
C LYS A 610 11.63 40.92 -29.83
N CYS A 611 11.02 40.87 -30.98
CA CYS A 611 11.59 41.32 -32.25
C CYS A 611 10.51 41.90 -33.16
#